data_7e51fcba312a53a40c251672d46bcee1
#
_entry.id   7e51fcba312a53a40c251672d46bcee1
#
_cell.length_a   1.000
_cell.length_b   1.000
_cell.length_c   1.000
_cell.angle_alpha   90.00
_cell.angle_beta   90.00
_cell.angle_gamma   90.00
#
_symmetry.space_group_name_H-M   'P 1'
#
loop_
_entity.id
_entity.type
_entity.pdbx_description
1 polymer ?
#
loop_
_entity_poly.entity_id
_entity_poly.type
_entity_poly.pdbx_seq_one_letter_code
_entity_poly.pdbx_strand_id
1 'polypeptide(L)'
;CIRDRVWRDVQRLLRFPKPLVTLAATTVVPYALQALGLGRLTSPLSALVLVAAMVPFFTSLRVLSRTKGLMRMMPFTTSQVRTAASIVPAILALVWALATIPAFHGIGDAARMDWFHAVLHALVTAAAGFIGAIRWVSAKPADYSTPMVATQAGAMPPSLMFNLLRGLDMVALITIWLVLGLSPWIGVVAAILAYSFLRMGGLDQQELQQMQEESRRQLAEQKRIAQNERPVRKKVVRR
;
A
#
# COMPACT_ATOMS: atom_id res chain seq x y z
N CYS A 1 -10.96 -11.82 -17.67
CA CYS A 1 -9.79 -12.67 -17.45
C CYS A 1 -8.62 -11.84 -16.91
N ILE A 2 -7.85 -12.35 -15.92
CA ILE A 2 -6.69 -11.62 -15.33
C ILE A 2 -5.68 -11.26 -16.43
N ARG A 3 -5.44 -12.20 -17.35
CA ARG A 3 -4.54 -12.03 -18.49
C ARG A 3 -4.92 -10.84 -19.37
N ASP A 4 -6.20 -10.64 -19.65
CA ASP A 4 -6.66 -9.54 -20.52
C ASP A 4 -6.47 -8.17 -19.84
N ARG A 5 -6.58 -8.12 -18.51
CA ARG A 5 -6.32 -6.90 -17.75
C ARG A 5 -4.83 -6.52 -17.79
N VAL A 6 -3.96 -7.49 -17.52
CA VAL A 6 -2.50 -7.30 -17.60
C VAL A 6 -2.12 -6.85 -19.02
N TRP A 7 -2.70 -7.47 -20.05
CA TRP A 7 -2.43 -7.09 -21.43
C TRP A 7 -2.86 -5.65 -21.76
N ARG A 8 -4.04 -5.23 -21.28
CA ARG A 8 -4.51 -3.84 -21.46
C ARG A 8 -3.62 -2.83 -20.74
N ASP A 9 -3.13 -3.16 -19.55
CA ASP A 9 -2.20 -2.30 -18.81
C ASP A 9 -0.87 -2.17 -19.58
N VAL A 10 -0.34 -3.26 -20.15
CA VAL A 10 0.85 -3.23 -21.01
C VAL A 10 0.62 -2.37 -22.27
N GLN A 11 -0.50 -2.57 -22.97
CA GLN A 11 -0.83 -1.78 -24.15
C GLN A 11 -0.95 -0.28 -23.82
N ARG A 12 -1.53 0.05 -22.65
CA ARG A 12 -1.62 1.43 -22.18
C ARG A 12 -0.25 2.05 -21.94
N LEU A 13 0.69 1.31 -21.36
CA LEU A 13 2.05 1.77 -21.12
C LEU A 13 2.81 2.03 -22.42
N LEU A 14 2.65 1.15 -23.42
CA LEU A 14 3.25 1.34 -24.74
C LEU A 14 2.68 2.55 -25.47
N ARG A 15 1.38 2.83 -25.26
CA ARG A 15 0.68 3.97 -25.90
C ARG A 15 1.06 5.31 -25.25
N PHE A 16 1.36 5.31 -23.94
CA PHE A 16 1.71 6.49 -23.16
C PHE A 16 3.02 6.26 -22.40
N PRO A 17 4.19 6.41 -23.06
CA PRO A 17 5.48 6.04 -22.47
C PRO A 17 5.99 7.04 -21.42
N LYS A 18 5.38 8.22 -21.25
CA LYS A 18 5.82 9.25 -20.29
C LYS A 18 6.10 8.71 -18.87
N PRO A 19 5.21 7.89 -18.24
CA PRO A 19 5.50 7.32 -16.93
C PRO A 19 6.70 6.38 -16.93
N LEU A 20 6.94 5.65 -18.02
CA LEU A 20 8.11 4.77 -18.15
C LEU A 20 9.41 5.57 -18.19
N VAL A 21 9.42 6.70 -18.91
CA VAL A 21 10.58 7.59 -18.96
C VAL A 21 10.87 8.19 -17.58
N THR A 22 9.83 8.63 -16.86
CA THR A 22 10.01 9.13 -15.48
C THR A 22 10.54 8.04 -14.55
N LEU A 23 10.01 6.82 -14.64
CA LEU A 23 10.50 5.68 -13.86
C LEU A 23 11.98 5.37 -14.19
N ALA A 24 12.35 5.33 -15.49
CA ALA A 24 13.72 5.14 -15.93
C ALA A 24 14.64 6.24 -15.39
N ALA A 25 14.21 7.50 -15.42
CA ALA A 25 14.99 8.62 -14.86
C ALA A 25 15.25 8.45 -13.35
N THR A 26 14.33 7.85 -12.59
CA THR A 26 14.53 7.60 -11.16
C THR A 26 15.59 6.55 -10.85
N THR A 27 16.01 5.74 -11.82
CA THR A 27 17.13 4.78 -11.61
C THR A 27 18.45 5.50 -11.37
N VAL A 28 18.60 6.76 -11.83
CA VAL A 28 19.79 7.57 -11.58
C VAL A 28 19.92 8.01 -10.12
N VAL A 29 18.80 8.08 -9.39
CA VAL A 29 18.77 8.60 -8.02
C VAL A 29 19.67 7.83 -7.05
N PRO A 30 19.65 6.48 -6.98
CA PRO A 30 20.56 5.75 -6.10
C PRO A 30 22.03 6.01 -6.42
N TYR A 31 22.38 6.15 -7.71
CA TYR A 31 23.74 6.45 -8.15
C TYR A 31 24.18 7.84 -7.67
N ALA A 32 23.32 8.84 -7.83
CA ALA A 32 23.59 10.20 -7.37
C ALA A 32 23.76 10.27 -5.85
N LEU A 33 22.88 9.59 -5.08
CA LEU A 33 22.95 9.58 -3.63
C LEU A 33 24.19 8.88 -3.11
N GLN A 34 24.64 7.80 -3.77
CA GLN A 34 25.91 7.14 -3.44
C GLN A 34 27.11 8.04 -3.75
N ALA A 35 27.11 8.71 -4.90
CA ALA A 35 28.16 9.66 -5.27
C ALA A 35 28.26 10.85 -4.29
N LEU A 36 27.14 11.25 -3.68
CA LEU A 36 27.07 12.29 -2.64
C LEU A 36 27.50 11.78 -1.25
N GLY A 37 27.84 10.50 -1.09
CA GLY A 37 28.24 9.91 0.18
C GLY A 37 27.10 9.64 1.17
N LEU A 38 25.83 9.69 0.71
CA LEU A 38 24.64 9.46 1.53
C LEU A 38 24.30 7.97 1.72
N GLY A 39 25.31 7.09 1.75
CA GLY A 39 25.18 5.65 1.70
C GLY A 39 24.03 5.05 2.52
N ARG A 40 23.88 5.44 3.79
CA ARG A 40 22.79 4.94 4.66
C ARG A 40 21.40 5.46 4.26
N LEU A 41 21.31 6.66 3.72
CA LEU A 41 20.05 7.30 3.34
C LEU A 41 19.65 7.00 1.88
N THR A 42 20.52 6.33 1.11
CA THR A 42 20.26 6.00 -0.29
C THR A 42 18.97 5.17 -0.42
N SER A 43 18.79 4.14 0.42
CA SER A 43 17.60 3.27 0.35
C SER A 43 16.30 4.01 0.62
N PRO A 44 16.11 4.74 1.75
CA PRO A 44 14.85 5.42 2.00
C PRO A 44 14.57 6.55 1.00
N LEU A 45 15.56 7.35 0.62
CA LEU A 45 15.37 8.45 -0.34
C LEU A 45 15.03 7.93 -1.74
N SER A 46 15.72 6.88 -2.20
CA SER A 46 15.41 6.24 -3.48
C SER A 46 14.03 5.58 -3.48
N ALA A 47 13.63 4.96 -2.36
CA ALA A 47 12.30 4.38 -2.23
C ALA A 47 11.21 5.46 -2.26
N LEU A 48 11.41 6.63 -1.64
CA LEU A 48 10.48 7.76 -1.70
C LEU A 48 10.28 8.28 -3.13
N VAL A 49 11.37 8.46 -3.86
CA VAL A 49 11.31 8.89 -5.27
C VAL A 49 10.60 7.83 -6.11
N LEU A 50 10.87 6.56 -5.84
CA LEU A 50 10.20 5.45 -6.52
C LEU A 50 8.69 5.39 -6.20
N VAL A 51 8.26 5.70 -4.98
CA VAL A 51 6.82 5.84 -4.65
C VAL A 51 6.16 6.83 -5.60
N ALA A 52 6.74 8.03 -5.74
CA ALA A 52 6.19 9.07 -6.61
C ALA A 52 6.14 8.64 -8.08
N ALA A 53 7.19 7.99 -8.58
CA ALA A 53 7.28 7.48 -9.95
C ALA A 53 6.32 6.32 -10.22
N MET A 54 5.97 5.52 -9.19
CA MET A 54 5.07 4.37 -9.32
C MET A 54 3.60 4.71 -9.29
N VAL A 55 3.18 5.84 -8.71
CA VAL A 55 1.77 6.26 -8.59
C VAL A 55 1.00 6.21 -9.92
N PRO A 56 1.54 6.67 -11.07
CA PRO A 56 0.83 6.63 -12.35
C PRO A 56 0.48 5.21 -12.83
N PHE A 57 1.25 4.20 -12.45
CA PHE A 57 1.04 2.81 -12.87
C PHE A 57 -0.12 2.14 -12.11
N PHE A 58 -0.52 2.69 -10.97
CA PHE A 58 -1.64 2.19 -10.15
C PHE A 58 -2.98 2.88 -10.44
N THR A 59 -3.14 3.52 -11.61
CA THR A 59 -4.40 4.23 -11.95
C THR A 59 -5.61 3.29 -11.94
N SER A 60 -5.46 2.06 -12.43
CA SER A 60 -6.50 1.03 -12.39
C SER A 60 -6.90 0.67 -10.96
N LEU A 61 -5.93 0.52 -10.07
CA LEU A 61 -6.16 0.27 -8.65
C LEU A 61 -6.86 1.45 -7.96
N ARG A 62 -6.48 2.67 -8.32
CA ARG A 62 -7.08 3.90 -7.79
C ARG A 62 -8.57 4.03 -8.15
N VAL A 63 -8.93 3.72 -9.39
CA VAL A 63 -10.33 3.72 -9.83
C VAL A 63 -11.13 2.66 -9.07
N LEU A 64 -10.59 1.46 -8.93
CA LEU A 64 -11.25 0.35 -8.22
C LEU A 64 -11.43 0.63 -6.72
N SER A 65 -10.45 1.28 -6.08
CA SER A 65 -10.53 1.63 -4.66
C SER A 65 -11.57 2.72 -4.37
N ARG A 66 -11.90 3.56 -5.37
CA ARG A 66 -12.85 4.66 -5.22
C ARG A 66 -14.29 4.32 -5.59
N THR A 67 -14.48 3.29 -6.44
CA THR A 67 -15.81 2.89 -6.94
C THR A 67 -16.25 1.55 -6.35
N LYS A 68 -16.84 1.58 -5.14
CA LYS A 68 -17.37 0.38 -4.47
C LYS A 68 -18.44 -0.34 -5.29
N GLY A 69 -19.24 0.39 -6.09
CA GLY A 69 -20.28 -0.19 -6.94
C GLY A 69 -19.74 -1.10 -8.05
N LEU A 70 -18.61 -0.73 -8.66
CA LEU A 70 -17.94 -1.55 -9.68
C LEU A 70 -17.44 -2.90 -9.13
N MET A 71 -17.00 -2.91 -7.88
CA MET A 71 -16.50 -4.14 -7.23
C MET A 71 -17.63 -5.16 -7.00
N ARG A 72 -18.85 -4.70 -6.69
CA ARG A 72 -20.01 -5.58 -6.49
C ARG A 72 -20.52 -6.23 -7.77
N MET A 73 -20.27 -5.62 -8.92
CA MET A 73 -20.67 -6.15 -10.23
C MET A 73 -19.64 -7.12 -10.83
N MET A 74 -18.45 -7.20 -10.26
CA MET A 74 -17.41 -8.10 -10.77
C MET A 74 -17.49 -9.48 -10.10
N PRO A 75 -17.40 -10.59 -10.88
CA PRO A 75 -17.41 -11.95 -10.32
C PRO A 75 -16.07 -12.35 -9.68
N PHE A 76 -15.25 -11.37 -9.27
CA PHE A 76 -13.91 -11.58 -8.70
C PHE A 76 -13.82 -11.02 -7.30
N THR A 77 -13.04 -11.67 -6.45
CA THR A 77 -12.74 -11.14 -5.12
C THR A 77 -11.88 -9.88 -5.19
N THR A 78 -12.05 -8.98 -4.22
CA THR A 78 -11.26 -7.74 -4.10
C THR A 78 -9.76 -8.01 -4.11
N SER A 79 -9.33 -9.10 -3.47
CA SER A 79 -7.94 -9.55 -3.41
C SER A 79 -7.41 -9.93 -4.81
N GLN A 80 -8.17 -10.68 -5.60
CA GLN A 80 -7.77 -11.08 -6.96
C GLN A 80 -7.62 -9.87 -7.89
N VAL A 81 -8.52 -8.91 -7.78
CA VAL A 81 -8.47 -7.69 -8.60
C VAL A 81 -7.27 -6.82 -8.22
N ARG A 82 -6.98 -6.67 -6.93
CA ARG A 82 -5.80 -5.96 -6.44
C ARG A 82 -4.50 -6.62 -6.89
N THR A 83 -4.42 -7.95 -6.79
CA THR A 83 -3.25 -8.71 -7.23
C THR A 83 -3.04 -8.52 -8.75
N ALA A 84 -4.09 -8.65 -9.56
CA ALA A 84 -4.00 -8.46 -11.01
C ALA A 84 -3.51 -7.05 -11.38
N ALA A 85 -4.01 -6.01 -10.70
CA ALA A 85 -3.60 -4.63 -10.93
C ALA A 85 -2.17 -4.31 -10.46
N SER A 86 -1.58 -5.14 -9.59
CA SER A 86 -0.22 -4.96 -9.07
C SER A 86 0.85 -5.70 -9.88
N ILE A 87 0.50 -6.60 -10.80
CA ILE A 87 1.46 -7.44 -11.54
C ILE A 87 2.40 -6.57 -12.39
N VAL A 88 1.85 -5.70 -13.22
CA VAL A 88 2.67 -4.85 -14.12
C VAL A 88 3.55 -3.90 -13.34
N PRO A 89 3.06 -3.14 -12.33
CA PRO A 89 3.91 -2.32 -11.49
C PRO A 89 4.97 -3.13 -10.71
N ALA A 90 4.67 -4.37 -10.29
CA ALA A 90 5.65 -5.22 -9.61
C ALA A 90 6.81 -5.61 -10.53
N ILE A 91 6.52 -5.96 -11.80
CA ILE A 91 7.56 -6.24 -12.80
C ILE A 91 8.42 -5.00 -13.04
N LEU A 92 7.81 -3.82 -13.16
CA LEU A 92 8.55 -2.57 -13.33
C LEU A 92 9.43 -2.24 -12.11
N ALA A 93 8.94 -2.47 -10.90
CA ALA A 93 9.73 -2.33 -9.68
C ALA A 93 10.93 -3.29 -9.65
N LEU A 94 10.73 -4.54 -10.11
CA LEU A 94 11.80 -5.52 -10.23
C LEU A 94 12.86 -5.09 -11.25
N VAL A 95 12.44 -4.61 -12.42
CA VAL A 95 13.37 -4.07 -13.44
C VAL A 95 14.15 -2.89 -12.89
N TRP A 96 13.49 -1.99 -12.16
CA TRP A 96 14.15 -0.88 -11.48
C TRP A 96 15.17 -1.37 -10.44
N ALA A 97 14.82 -2.38 -9.62
CA ALA A 97 15.73 -2.98 -8.66
C ALA A 97 16.99 -3.52 -9.35
N LEU A 98 16.82 -4.31 -10.42
CA LEU A 98 17.93 -4.87 -11.18
C LEU A 98 18.86 -3.78 -11.75
N ALA A 99 18.28 -2.69 -12.28
CA ALA A 99 19.02 -1.57 -12.82
C ALA A 99 19.81 -0.79 -11.75
N THR A 100 19.40 -0.86 -10.48
CA THR A 100 20.02 -0.12 -9.38
C THR A 100 21.00 -0.94 -8.54
N ILE A 101 21.12 -2.27 -8.75
CA ILE A 101 22.08 -3.12 -8.05
C ILE A 101 23.50 -2.55 -8.08
N PRO A 102 24.06 -2.11 -9.24
CA PRO A 102 25.42 -1.58 -9.27
C PRO A 102 25.60 -0.32 -8.40
N ALA A 103 24.55 0.50 -8.24
CA ALA A 103 24.60 1.65 -7.35
C ALA A 103 24.82 1.22 -5.89
N PHE A 104 24.10 0.19 -5.43
CA PHE A 104 24.24 -0.33 -4.07
C PHE A 104 25.54 -1.12 -3.85
N HIS A 105 26.08 -1.74 -4.90
CA HIS A 105 27.39 -2.39 -4.81
C HIS A 105 28.51 -1.40 -4.55
N GLY A 106 28.36 -0.17 -4.99
CA GLY A 106 29.34 0.91 -4.86
C GLY A 106 30.06 1.20 -6.18
N ILE A 107 30.12 2.48 -6.52
CA ILE A 107 30.75 3.01 -7.71
C ILE A 107 31.87 3.96 -7.28
N GLY A 108 33.08 3.82 -7.90
CA GLY A 108 34.21 4.66 -7.58
C GLY A 108 34.88 4.28 -6.25
N ASP A 109 35.19 5.31 -5.43
CA ASP A 109 35.87 5.18 -4.15
C ASP A 109 34.95 4.86 -2.97
N ALA A 110 33.66 4.68 -3.22
CA ALA A 110 32.67 4.32 -2.19
C ALA A 110 33.00 2.90 -1.66
N ALA A 111 32.76 2.68 -0.36
CA ALA A 111 32.92 1.38 0.26
C ALA A 111 32.08 0.34 -0.49
N ARG A 112 32.75 -0.64 -1.09
CA ARG A 112 32.09 -1.69 -1.86
C ARG A 112 31.34 -2.64 -0.94
N MET A 113 30.04 -2.79 -1.19
CA MET A 113 29.21 -3.79 -0.55
C MET A 113 29.30 -5.10 -1.33
N ASP A 114 29.22 -6.23 -0.64
CA ASP A 114 29.12 -7.54 -1.30
C ASP A 114 27.91 -7.59 -2.26
N TRP A 115 28.05 -8.26 -3.40
CA TRP A 115 27.02 -8.36 -4.43
C TRP A 115 25.69 -8.87 -3.90
N PHE A 116 25.74 -9.85 -3.01
CA PHE A 116 24.53 -10.42 -2.42
C PHE A 116 23.78 -9.39 -1.56
N HIS A 117 24.49 -8.63 -0.74
CA HIS A 117 23.91 -7.55 0.05
C HIS A 117 23.39 -6.41 -0.83
N ALA A 118 24.12 -6.07 -1.91
CA ALA A 118 23.68 -5.06 -2.87
C ALA A 118 22.36 -5.43 -3.54
N VAL A 119 22.21 -6.69 -3.96
CA VAL A 119 20.95 -7.22 -4.51
C VAL A 119 19.82 -7.11 -3.49
N LEU A 120 20.04 -7.52 -2.23
CA LEU A 120 19.03 -7.42 -1.19
C LEU A 120 18.65 -5.97 -0.91
N HIS A 121 19.61 -5.04 -0.84
CA HIS A 121 19.34 -3.61 -0.67
C HIS A 121 18.47 -3.06 -1.80
N ALA A 122 18.81 -3.36 -3.07
CA ALA A 122 18.05 -2.94 -4.23
C ALA A 122 16.61 -3.50 -4.20
N LEU A 123 16.43 -4.78 -3.88
CA LEU A 123 15.14 -5.43 -3.80
C LEU A 123 14.27 -4.86 -2.65
N VAL A 124 14.85 -4.67 -1.47
CA VAL A 124 14.14 -4.09 -0.32
C VAL A 124 13.73 -2.65 -0.62
N THR A 125 14.60 -1.86 -1.24
CA THR A 125 14.31 -0.48 -1.64
C THR A 125 13.18 -0.43 -2.68
N ALA A 126 13.22 -1.29 -3.69
CA ALA A 126 12.16 -1.39 -4.70
C ALA A 126 10.84 -1.86 -4.09
N ALA A 127 10.87 -2.85 -3.21
CA ALA A 127 9.69 -3.33 -2.50
C ALA A 127 9.07 -2.22 -1.61
N ALA A 128 9.90 -1.45 -0.90
CA ALA A 128 9.44 -0.32 -0.11
C ALA A 128 8.74 0.74 -0.96
N GLY A 129 9.32 1.12 -2.11
CA GLY A 129 8.71 2.05 -3.07
C GLY A 129 7.40 1.52 -3.64
N PHE A 130 7.37 0.26 -4.06
CA PHE A 130 6.20 -0.41 -4.61
C PHE A 130 5.04 -0.49 -3.58
N ILE A 131 5.33 -0.96 -2.36
CA ILE A 131 4.35 -1.10 -1.28
C ILE A 131 3.85 0.28 -0.82
N GLY A 132 4.75 1.26 -0.70
CA GLY A 132 4.41 2.64 -0.40
C GLY A 132 3.45 3.23 -1.44
N ALA A 133 3.70 2.99 -2.73
CA ALA A 133 2.82 3.45 -3.81
C ALA A 133 1.44 2.78 -3.77
N ILE A 134 1.36 1.46 -3.52
CA ILE A 134 0.07 0.76 -3.34
C ILE A 134 -0.71 1.39 -2.19
N ARG A 135 -0.04 1.60 -1.05
CA ARG A 135 -0.69 2.17 0.13
C ARG A 135 -1.15 3.60 -0.09
N TRP A 136 -0.37 4.41 -0.79
CA TRP A 136 -0.74 5.77 -1.19
C TRP A 136 -1.99 5.78 -2.08
N VAL A 137 -2.00 4.95 -3.12
CA VAL A 137 -3.09 4.92 -4.10
C VAL A 137 -4.38 4.32 -3.52
N SER A 138 -4.28 3.37 -2.60
CA SER A 138 -5.42 2.77 -1.90
C SER A 138 -5.96 3.62 -0.75
N ALA A 139 -5.43 4.85 -0.54
CA ALA A 139 -5.95 5.78 0.45
C ALA A 139 -7.42 6.12 0.17
N LYS A 140 -8.25 6.16 1.22
CA LYS A 140 -9.63 6.66 1.12
C LYS A 140 -9.59 8.14 0.79
N PRO A 141 -10.58 8.68 0.03
CA PRO A 141 -10.69 10.12 -0.17
C PRO A 141 -10.76 10.83 1.18
N ALA A 142 -10.21 12.05 1.23
CA ALA A 142 -10.26 12.84 2.45
C ALA A 142 -11.71 13.13 2.83
N ASP A 143 -12.02 13.00 4.11
CA ASP A 143 -13.32 13.35 4.65
C ASP A 143 -13.30 14.83 5.04
N TYR A 144 -14.07 15.63 4.32
CA TYR A 144 -14.21 17.08 4.55
C TYR A 144 -15.34 17.41 5.54
N SER A 145 -16.06 16.43 6.06
CA SER A 145 -17.10 16.62 7.07
C SER A 145 -16.53 16.82 8.48
N THR A 146 -15.23 16.49 8.67
CA THR A 146 -14.55 16.67 9.96
C THR A 146 -14.08 18.11 10.15
N PRO A 147 -14.04 18.63 11.41
CA PRO A 147 -13.56 19.99 11.70
C PRO A 147 -12.14 20.18 11.14
N MET A 148 -11.94 21.32 10.46
CA MET A 148 -10.65 21.67 9.88
C MET A 148 -9.69 22.11 10.98
N VAL A 149 -8.44 21.64 10.91
CA VAL A 149 -7.36 22.07 11.79
C VAL A 149 -6.55 23.15 11.08
N ALA A 150 -6.36 24.28 11.77
CA ALA A 150 -5.51 25.35 11.27
C ALA A 150 -4.04 24.90 11.32
N THR A 151 -3.37 24.93 10.16
CA THR A 151 -1.95 24.66 10.03
C THR A 151 -1.26 25.86 9.39
N GLN A 152 0.07 25.90 9.40
CA GLN A 152 0.82 26.96 8.69
C GLN A 152 0.54 27.00 7.18
N ALA A 153 0.10 25.89 6.60
CA ALA A 153 -0.29 25.77 5.17
C ALA A 153 -1.77 26.10 4.92
N GLY A 154 -2.52 26.52 5.95
CA GLY A 154 -3.95 26.81 5.87
C GLY A 154 -4.82 25.81 6.65
N ALA A 155 -6.14 25.99 6.59
CA ALA A 155 -7.08 25.08 7.23
C ALA A 155 -7.21 23.78 6.42
N MET A 156 -6.82 22.66 7.01
CA MET A 156 -6.86 21.34 6.38
C MET A 156 -7.61 20.32 7.24
N PRO A 157 -8.38 19.39 6.64
CA PRO A 157 -8.96 18.29 7.38
C PRO A 157 -7.85 17.32 7.85
N PRO A 158 -7.91 16.81 9.09
CA PRO A 158 -6.91 15.88 9.63
C PRO A 158 -6.70 14.64 8.75
N SER A 159 -7.77 14.14 8.12
CA SER A 159 -7.73 13.01 7.19
C SER A 159 -6.81 13.25 5.99
N LEU A 160 -6.67 14.50 5.53
CA LEU A 160 -5.77 14.86 4.44
C LEU A 160 -4.31 14.79 4.89
N MET A 161 -3.99 15.26 6.10
CA MET A 161 -2.65 15.19 6.67
C MET A 161 -2.19 13.73 6.81
N PHE A 162 -3.04 12.88 7.36
CA PHE A 162 -2.73 11.44 7.47
C PHE A 162 -2.59 10.78 6.10
N ASN A 163 -3.36 11.19 5.11
CA ASN A 163 -3.23 10.69 3.74
C ASN A 163 -1.93 11.10 3.07
N LEU A 164 -1.37 12.28 3.38
CA LEU A 164 -0.06 12.72 2.87
C LEU A 164 1.09 11.86 3.41
N LEU A 165 1.01 11.44 4.67
CA LEU A 165 2.02 10.58 5.30
C LEU A 165 1.82 9.10 4.94
N ARG A 166 0.67 8.75 4.37
CA ARG A 166 0.33 7.37 4.01
C ARG A 166 1.22 6.92 2.85
N GLY A 167 1.88 5.82 3.00
CA GLY A 167 2.88 5.34 2.05
C GLY A 167 4.31 5.65 2.50
N LEU A 168 4.57 6.84 3.06
CA LEU A 168 5.84 7.16 3.70
C LEU A 168 6.08 6.28 4.93
N ASP A 169 5.02 5.96 5.67
CA ASP A 169 5.01 5.04 6.80
C ASP A 169 5.55 3.65 6.39
N MET A 170 5.14 3.14 5.24
CA MET A 170 5.62 1.84 4.73
C MET A 170 7.07 1.91 4.25
N VAL A 171 7.45 3.00 3.57
CA VAL A 171 8.84 3.21 3.18
C VAL A 171 9.74 3.23 4.43
N ALA A 172 9.37 4.01 5.45
CA ALA A 172 10.11 4.07 6.69
C ALA A 172 10.19 2.70 7.39
N LEU A 173 9.06 2.00 7.52
CA LEU A 173 8.99 0.68 8.16
C LEU A 173 9.93 -0.35 7.50
N ILE A 174 9.98 -0.36 6.17
CA ILE A 174 10.75 -1.36 5.43
C ILE A 174 12.23 -0.97 5.35
N THR A 175 12.55 0.33 5.22
CA THR A 175 13.94 0.78 5.00
C THR A 175 14.69 1.15 6.27
N ILE A 176 14.01 1.35 7.42
CA ILE A 176 14.67 1.74 8.67
C ILE A 176 15.76 0.75 9.11
N TRP A 177 15.55 -0.53 8.86
CA TRP A 177 16.50 -1.58 9.18
C TRP A 177 17.81 -1.46 8.40
N LEU A 178 17.72 -0.99 7.13
CA LEU A 178 18.87 -0.71 6.30
C LEU A 178 19.65 0.53 6.79
N VAL A 179 18.93 1.56 7.25
CA VAL A 179 19.52 2.79 7.81
C VAL A 179 20.27 2.47 9.10
N LEU A 180 19.71 1.59 9.94
CA LEU A 180 20.32 1.16 11.20
C LEU A 180 21.50 0.19 10.98
N GLY A 181 21.80 -0.21 9.73
CA GLY A 181 22.86 -1.14 9.42
C GLY A 181 22.58 -2.59 9.85
N LEU A 182 21.30 -2.92 10.07
CA LEU A 182 20.88 -4.27 10.40
C LEU A 182 20.77 -5.13 9.14
N SER A 183 20.61 -6.45 9.35
CA SER A 183 20.52 -7.40 8.25
C SER A 183 19.38 -7.02 7.27
N PRO A 184 19.65 -6.94 5.95
CA PRO A 184 18.63 -6.60 4.96
C PRO A 184 17.50 -7.62 4.88
N TRP A 185 17.69 -8.84 5.40
CA TRP A 185 16.64 -9.85 5.53
C TRP A 185 15.44 -9.38 6.36
N ILE A 186 15.67 -8.56 7.38
CA ILE A 186 14.59 -7.98 8.19
C ILE A 186 13.71 -7.10 7.29
N GLY A 187 14.31 -6.31 6.40
CA GLY A 187 13.59 -5.51 5.40
C GLY A 187 12.78 -6.38 4.42
N VAL A 188 13.33 -7.53 4.00
CA VAL A 188 12.58 -8.49 3.15
C VAL A 188 11.36 -9.03 3.88
N VAL A 189 11.52 -9.48 5.12
CA VAL A 189 10.39 -9.99 5.94
C VAL A 189 9.35 -8.88 6.17
N ALA A 190 9.79 -7.68 6.51
CA ALA A 190 8.91 -6.53 6.69
C ALA A 190 8.12 -6.22 5.40
N ALA A 191 8.76 -6.28 4.22
CA ALA A 191 8.11 -6.06 2.93
C ALA A 191 7.06 -7.15 2.62
N ILE A 192 7.38 -8.43 2.87
CA ILE A 192 6.44 -9.53 2.66
C ILE A 192 5.22 -9.38 3.58
N LEU A 193 5.42 -9.08 4.86
CA LEU A 193 4.34 -8.87 5.82
C LEU A 193 3.49 -7.66 5.44
N ALA A 194 4.11 -6.54 5.09
CA ALA A 194 3.40 -5.32 4.66
C ALA A 194 2.57 -5.58 3.39
N TYR A 195 3.13 -6.27 2.40
CA TYR A 195 2.39 -6.61 1.18
C TYR A 195 1.23 -7.57 1.45
N SER A 196 1.44 -8.59 2.28
CA SER A 196 0.40 -9.53 2.67
C SER A 196 -0.76 -8.83 3.38
N PHE A 197 -0.44 -7.92 4.31
CA PHE A 197 -1.44 -7.10 5.00
C PHE A 197 -2.24 -6.21 4.05
N LEU A 198 -1.57 -5.55 3.10
CA LEU A 198 -2.25 -4.71 2.09
C LEU A 198 -3.11 -5.54 1.13
N ARG A 199 -2.67 -6.75 0.78
CA ARG A 199 -3.43 -7.67 -0.08
C ARG A 199 -4.72 -8.14 0.59
N MET A 200 -4.68 -8.43 1.87
CA MET A 200 -5.85 -8.84 2.67
C MET A 200 -6.89 -7.72 2.83
N GLY A 201 -6.59 -6.52 2.34
CA GLY A 201 -7.55 -5.42 2.33
C GLY A 201 -7.32 -4.42 3.47
N GLY A 202 -6.32 -4.66 4.34
CA GLY A 202 -6.26 -4.01 5.65
C GLY A 202 -7.60 -4.22 6.36
N LEU A 203 -7.67 -4.45 7.62
CA LEU A 203 -8.96 -4.51 8.33
C LEU A 203 -9.69 -3.20 8.04
N ASP A 204 -10.64 -3.23 7.09
CA ASP A 204 -11.43 -2.04 6.77
C ASP A 204 -12.31 -1.81 7.99
N GLN A 205 -11.95 -0.77 8.78
CA GLN A 205 -12.68 -0.46 10.02
C GLN A 205 -14.20 -0.36 9.79
N GLN A 206 -14.59 0.00 8.57
CA GLN A 206 -16.01 0.02 8.18
C GLN A 206 -16.58 -1.38 8.00
N GLU A 207 -15.83 -2.34 7.45
CA GLU A 207 -16.28 -3.73 7.37
C GLU A 207 -16.38 -4.36 8.77
N LEU A 208 -15.41 -4.06 9.65
CA LEU A 208 -15.49 -4.50 11.05
C LEU A 208 -16.66 -3.87 11.79
N GLN A 209 -16.92 -2.57 11.59
CA GLN A 209 -18.08 -1.89 12.16
C GLN A 209 -19.38 -2.44 11.60
N GLN A 210 -19.47 -2.68 10.30
CA GLN A 210 -20.65 -3.30 9.67
C GLN A 210 -20.88 -4.72 10.19
N MET A 211 -19.85 -5.55 10.29
CA MET A 211 -19.97 -6.89 10.88
C MET A 211 -20.39 -6.84 12.36
N GLN A 212 -19.88 -5.86 13.12
CA GLN A 212 -20.30 -5.67 14.51
C GLN A 212 -21.75 -5.19 14.60
N GLU A 213 -22.18 -4.30 13.72
CA GLU A 213 -23.58 -3.83 13.69
C GLU A 213 -24.53 -4.95 13.25
N GLU A 214 -24.17 -5.74 12.24
CA GLU A 214 -24.94 -6.91 11.82
C GLU A 214 -25.05 -7.95 12.94
N SER A 215 -23.92 -8.23 13.61
CA SER A 215 -23.91 -9.14 14.77
C SER A 215 -24.78 -8.62 15.92
N ARG A 216 -24.77 -7.30 16.18
CA ARG A 216 -25.63 -6.68 17.19
C ARG A 216 -27.12 -6.74 16.80
N ARG A 217 -27.44 -6.53 15.52
CA ARG A 217 -28.81 -6.66 15.00
C ARG A 217 -29.33 -8.09 15.12
N GLN A 218 -28.53 -9.08 14.75
CA GLN A 218 -28.88 -10.50 14.89
C GLN A 218 -29.10 -10.90 16.36
N LEU A 219 -28.22 -10.45 17.26
CA LEU A 219 -28.39 -10.68 18.70
C LEU A 219 -29.64 -9.99 19.26
N ALA A 220 -29.96 -8.78 18.79
CA ALA A 220 -31.15 -8.07 19.20
C ALA A 220 -32.44 -8.76 18.71
N GLU A 221 -32.39 -9.31 17.50
CA GLU A 221 -33.49 -10.06 16.90
C GLU A 221 -33.74 -11.39 17.62
N GLN A 222 -32.67 -12.13 17.91
CA GLN A 222 -32.74 -13.34 18.73
C GLN A 222 -33.33 -13.06 20.14
N LYS A 223 -32.91 -11.97 20.76
CA LYS A 223 -33.46 -11.57 22.06
C LYS A 223 -34.94 -11.21 21.97
N ARG A 224 -35.38 -10.56 20.89
CA ARG A 224 -36.83 -10.26 20.67
C ARG A 224 -37.65 -11.53 20.48
N ILE A 225 -37.14 -12.48 19.68
CA ILE A 225 -37.82 -13.78 19.48
C ILE A 225 -37.91 -14.52 20.81
N ALA A 226 -36.82 -14.61 21.56
CA ALA A 226 -36.80 -15.27 22.87
C ALA A 226 -37.66 -14.58 23.92
N GLN A 227 -37.88 -13.27 23.83
CA GLN A 227 -38.81 -12.56 24.68
C GLN A 227 -40.29 -12.82 24.32
N ASN A 228 -40.61 -12.93 23.03
CA ASN A 228 -41.94 -13.26 22.54
C ASN A 228 -42.34 -14.71 22.82
N GLU A 229 -41.37 -15.62 22.90
CA GLU A 229 -41.61 -17.03 23.24
C GLU A 229 -41.71 -17.31 24.73
N ARG A 230 -41.48 -16.31 25.61
CA ARG A 230 -41.70 -16.49 27.03
C ARG A 230 -43.22 -16.55 27.31
N PRO A 231 -43.74 -17.70 27.78
CA PRO A 231 -45.16 -17.82 28.07
C PRO A 231 -45.52 -16.81 29.19
N VAL A 232 -46.58 -16.02 28.93
CA VAL A 232 -47.13 -15.09 29.91
C VAL A 232 -47.53 -15.91 31.14
N ARG A 233 -46.73 -15.84 32.20
CA ARG A 233 -47.05 -16.48 33.49
C ARG A 233 -48.35 -15.85 34.00
N LYS A 234 -49.50 -16.50 33.79
CA LYS A 234 -50.77 -16.12 34.39
C LYS A 234 -50.57 -16.02 35.90
N LYS A 235 -50.67 -14.83 36.46
CA LYS A 235 -50.78 -14.63 37.91
C LYS A 235 -51.99 -15.37 38.37
N VAL A 236 -51.84 -16.51 39.07
CA VAL A 236 -52.90 -17.17 39.79
C VAL A 236 -53.21 -16.31 41.01
N VAL A 237 -54.28 -15.55 40.91
CA VAL A 237 -54.87 -14.84 42.06
C VAL A 237 -55.54 -15.89 42.93
N ARG A 238 -54.91 -16.26 44.06
CA ARG A 238 -55.54 -17.04 45.10
C ARG A 238 -56.49 -16.10 45.83
N ARG A 239 -57.82 -16.41 45.79
CA ARG A 239 -58.84 -15.91 46.69
C ARG A 239 -58.80 -16.68 48.00
#